data_2dd7b8b05eef1b732daf46ba936e2f79
#
_entry.id   2dd7b8b05eef1b732daf46ba936e2f79
#
_cell.length_a   1.000
_cell.length_b   1.000
_cell.length_c   1.000
_cell.angle_alpha   90.00
_cell.angle_beta   90.00
_cell.angle_gamma   90.00
#
_symmetry.space_group_name_H-M   'P 1'
#
loop_
_entity.id
_entity.type
_entity.pdbx_description
1 polymer ?
#
loop_
_entity_poly.entity_id
_entity_poly.type
_entity_poly.pdbx_seq_one_letter_code
_entity_poly.pdbx_strand_id
1 'polypeptide(L)'
;NSKKETKKKEKMTSDIVMLELLLRDGLQHAAKTVPTEAKVWYADQLVRAGYKHIEVTNFGHPKLLAQSVDAEEVLERVCKLKIVQEEKPYLKCYGMTRKAFERAADMAQKGYATNSVAFTISAEDLHGRRNSGRTREEYLQEIPDLIKIAEANGFDIDMAIACTYGSPIAGPVPIENTFELMDWGLDHGIRNFTPCDTTGESNPKRSFEYMSALVDRYGKYDDEIKFRISHFHECRGQSLANTFAAIIAGARIIETSLGMGGGQPAFMVDGVPGKGSGPMYTNSYEVGNCPTEDALVMIDEMGIETGIDIDLVLSLGRVFEWTMEKTLPVWTTKAGRPIRYPVEWCIQPNNLEHIPPYGPPQMFWASPEKYSPASTE
;
A
#
# COMPACT_ATOMS: atom_id res chain seq x y z
N ASN A 1 16.48 11.34 -50.83
CA ASN A 1 17.10 10.75 -49.66
C ASN A 1 16.65 11.55 -48.43
N SER A 2 15.49 11.24 -47.91
CA SER A 2 14.97 11.76 -46.64
C SER A 2 15.14 10.65 -45.61
N LYS A 3 16.16 10.78 -44.77
CA LYS A 3 16.34 9.96 -43.59
C LYS A 3 15.23 10.38 -42.60
N LYS A 4 14.19 9.53 -42.49
CA LYS A 4 13.29 9.56 -41.32
C LYS A 4 14.12 9.15 -40.11
N GLU A 5 14.54 10.11 -39.31
CA GLU A 5 14.95 9.89 -37.94
C GLU A 5 13.74 9.38 -37.17
N THR A 6 13.69 8.09 -36.94
CA THR A 6 12.83 7.48 -35.95
C THR A 6 13.30 7.97 -34.58
N LYS A 7 12.63 9.00 -34.03
CA LYS A 7 12.79 9.35 -32.61
C LYS A 7 12.50 8.07 -31.83
N LYS A 8 13.57 7.47 -31.28
CA LYS A 8 13.47 6.47 -30.23
C LYS A 8 12.61 7.12 -29.12
N LYS A 9 11.39 6.64 -28.94
CA LYS A 9 10.63 6.95 -27.72
C LYS A 9 11.54 6.55 -26.57
N GLU A 10 12.04 7.53 -25.81
CA GLU A 10 12.66 7.25 -24.53
C GLU A 10 11.61 6.49 -23.72
N LYS A 11 11.85 5.18 -23.55
CA LYS A 11 11.12 4.37 -22.58
C LYS A 11 11.32 5.11 -21.26
N MET A 12 10.26 5.58 -20.64
CA MET A 12 10.33 5.97 -19.23
C MET A 12 10.82 4.72 -18.51
N THR A 13 12.11 4.68 -18.18
CA THR A 13 12.70 3.57 -17.42
C THR A 13 12.04 3.55 -16.07
N SER A 14 11.28 2.51 -15.82
CA SER A 14 10.45 2.40 -14.65
C SER A 14 11.24 1.80 -13.51
N ASP A 15 11.72 2.64 -12.63
CA ASP A 15 12.16 2.22 -11.31
C ASP A 15 10.97 2.26 -10.32
N ILE A 16 9.74 1.95 -10.81
CA ILE A 16 8.56 1.90 -9.95
C ILE A 16 8.49 0.54 -9.27
N VAL A 17 8.45 0.58 -7.94
CA VAL A 17 8.25 -0.56 -7.07
C VAL A 17 6.86 -0.47 -6.46
N MET A 18 6.06 -1.52 -6.62
CA MET A 18 4.78 -1.65 -5.93
C MET A 18 5.00 -2.27 -4.55
N LEU A 19 4.42 -1.66 -3.51
CA LEU A 19 4.37 -2.20 -2.16
C LEU A 19 2.91 -2.50 -1.80
N GLU A 20 2.61 -3.76 -1.55
CA GLU A 20 1.25 -4.21 -1.22
C GLU A 20 0.99 -4.15 0.28
N LEU A 21 -0.08 -3.46 0.66
CA LEU A 21 -0.45 -3.19 2.05
C LEU A 21 -1.56 -4.11 2.58
N LEU A 22 -2.12 -5.01 1.76
CA LEU A 22 -3.30 -5.80 2.10
C LEU A 22 -3.25 -6.36 3.51
N LEU A 23 -2.17 -7.11 3.83
CA LEU A 23 -2.12 -7.93 5.04
C LEU A 23 -2.01 -7.14 6.33
N ARG A 24 -1.65 -5.86 6.25
CA ARG A 24 -1.56 -4.98 7.41
C ARG A 24 -2.56 -3.84 7.34
N ASP A 25 -2.32 -2.83 6.50
CA ASP A 25 -3.17 -1.65 6.40
C ASP A 25 -4.51 -1.99 5.75
N GLY A 26 -4.47 -2.80 4.70
CA GLY A 26 -5.64 -3.26 3.99
C GLY A 26 -6.67 -3.99 4.84
N LEU A 27 -6.24 -4.77 5.82
CA LEU A 27 -7.12 -5.48 6.74
C LEU A 27 -7.50 -4.68 7.99
N GLN A 28 -6.88 -3.54 8.25
CA GLN A 28 -6.98 -2.82 9.53
C GLN A 28 -8.41 -2.50 9.96
N HIS A 29 -9.30 -2.22 9.00
CA HIS A 29 -10.72 -1.93 9.22
C HIS A 29 -11.67 -3.00 8.70
N ALA A 30 -11.14 -4.15 8.31
CA ALA A 30 -11.98 -5.24 7.88
C ALA A 30 -12.98 -5.63 8.97
N ALA A 31 -14.27 -5.57 8.65
CA ALA A 31 -15.34 -5.92 9.59
C ALA A 31 -15.29 -7.40 10.02
N LYS A 32 -14.70 -8.24 9.17
CA LYS A 32 -14.52 -9.68 9.39
C LYS A 32 -13.06 -9.98 9.63
N THR A 33 -12.76 -10.73 10.70
CA THR A 33 -11.39 -11.21 10.95
C THR A 33 -11.01 -12.22 9.88
N VAL A 34 -9.90 -11.96 9.20
CA VAL A 34 -9.33 -12.85 8.18
C VAL A 34 -8.47 -13.90 8.88
N PRO A 35 -8.70 -15.20 8.64
CA PRO A 35 -7.91 -16.26 9.25
C PRO A 35 -6.43 -16.20 8.87
N THR A 36 -5.56 -16.69 9.77
CA THR A 36 -4.11 -16.77 9.55
C THR A 36 -3.76 -17.48 8.24
N GLU A 37 -4.43 -18.60 7.93
CA GLU A 37 -4.24 -19.36 6.70
C GLU A 37 -4.47 -18.51 5.46
N ALA A 38 -5.51 -17.70 5.45
CA ALA A 38 -5.83 -16.84 4.33
C ALA A 38 -4.78 -15.71 4.18
N LYS A 39 -4.33 -15.11 5.28
CA LYS A 39 -3.26 -14.10 5.25
C LYS A 39 -1.97 -14.66 4.66
N VAL A 40 -1.55 -15.83 5.13
CA VAL A 40 -0.36 -16.53 4.64
C VAL A 40 -0.51 -16.89 3.15
N TRP A 41 -1.70 -17.35 2.77
CA TRP A 41 -2.00 -17.65 1.38
C TRP A 41 -1.93 -16.40 0.49
N TYR A 42 -2.47 -15.25 0.91
CA TYR A 42 -2.34 -14.00 0.16
C TYR A 42 -0.88 -13.59 0.02
N ALA A 43 -0.06 -13.72 1.08
CA ALA A 43 1.38 -13.45 0.98
C ALA A 43 2.06 -14.32 -0.09
N ASP A 44 1.77 -15.63 -0.11
CA ASP A 44 2.29 -16.56 -1.12
C ASP A 44 1.90 -16.11 -2.54
N GLN A 45 0.63 -15.78 -2.75
CA GLN A 45 0.12 -15.39 -4.06
C GLN A 45 0.65 -14.04 -4.53
N LEU A 46 0.79 -13.07 -3.65
CA LEU A 46 1.37 -11.76 -3.97
C LEU A 46 2.83 -11.89 -4.39
N VAL A 47 3.62 -12.70 -3.68
CA VAL A 47 5.01 -12.95 -4.08
C VAL A 47 5.08 -13.69 -5.43
N ARG A 48 4.18 -14.66 -5.68
CA ARG A 48 4.07 -15.34 -6.99
C ARG A 48 3.67 -14.38 -8.10
N ALA A 49 2.83 -13.40 -7.81
CA ALA A 49 2.47 -12.35 -8.75
C ALA A 49 3.64 -11.40 -9.08
N GLY A 50 4.77 -11.51 -8.39
CA GLY A 50 5.97 -10.70 -8.65
C GLY A 50 6.21 -9.56 -7.68
N TYR A 51 5.40 -9.43 -6.61
CA TYR A 51 5.65 -8.40 -5.60
C TYR A 51 6.99 -8.62 -4.92
N LYS A 52 7.80 -7.58 -4.93
CA LYS A 52 9.10 -7.54 -4.23
C LYS A 52 9.02 -6.84 -2.87
N HIS A 53 7.91 -6.16 -2.59
CA HIS A 53 7.67 -5.47 -1.31
C HIS A 53 6.24 -5.75 -0.85
N ILE A 54 6.08 -6.27 0.36
CA ILE A 54 4.79 -6.51 1.01
C ILE A 54 4.82 -6.09 2.48
N GLU A 55 3.75 -5.48 2.96
CA GLU A 55 3.55 -5.22 4.38
C GLU A 55 2.76 -6.39 5.00
N VAL A 56 3.41 -7.13 5.92
CA VAL A 56 2.97 -8.47 6.32
C VAL A 56 1.99 -8.46 7.51
N THR A 57 2.28 -7.64 8.54
CA THR A 57 1.49 -7.68 9.78
C THR A 57 1.74 -6.45 10.66
N ASN A 58 0.99 -6.37 11.78
CA ASN A 58 1.09 -5.30 12.76
C ASN A 58 1.31 -5.89 14.15
N PHE A 59 2.44 -5.54 14.79
CA PHE A 59 2.78 -5.93 16.16
C PHE A 59 2.09 -5.08 17.25
N GLY A 60 1.06 -4.32 16.88
CA GLY A 60 0.26 -3.55 17.83
C GLY A 60 -0.43 -4.43 18.88
N HIS A 61 -1.15 -3.78 19.79
CA HIS A 61 -1.74 -4.48 20.93
C HIS A 61 -2.83 -5.48 20.47
N PRO A 62 -2.69 -6.79 20.71
CA PRO A 62 -3.57 -7.83 20.13
C PRO A 62 -5.04 -7.72 20.56
N LYS A 63 -5.33 -7.14 21.72
CA LYS A 63 -6.73 -6.91 22.17
C LYS A 63 -7.41 -5.73 21.47
N LEU A 64 -6.63 -4.87 20.81
CA LEU A 64 -7.12 -3.64 20.18
C LEU A 64 -7.21 -3.77 18.67
N LEU A 65 -6.44 -4.69 18.10
CA LEU A 65 -6.32 -4.91 16.65
C LEU A 65 -6.67 -6.36 16.35
N ALA A 66 -7.95 -6.64 16.19
CA ALA A 66 -8.46 -7.99 15.96
C ALA A 66 -7.80 -8.71 14.77
N GLN A 67 -7.42 -7.96 13.73
CA GLN A 67 -6.74 -8.49 12.56
C GLN A 67 -5.28 -8.87 12.81
N SER A 68 -4.69 -8.47 13.94
CA SER A 68 -3.26 -8.63 14.24
C SER A 68 -3.01 -9.46 15.49
N VAL A 69 -4.01 -10.22 15.95
CA VAL A 69 -3.87 -11.11 17.12
C VAL A 69 -2.86 -12.22 16.87
N ASP A 70 -2.68 -12.60 15.62
CA ASP A 70 -1.85 -13.68 15.09
C ASP A 70 -0.56 -13.17 14.41
N ALA A 71 -0.14 -11.94 14.72
CA ALA A 71 0.95 -11.25 14.01
C ALA A 71 2.25 -12.07 13.92
N GLU A 72 2.68 -12.67 15.01
CA GLU A 72 3.89 -13.50 15.05
C GLU A 72 3.73 -14.77 14.22
N GLU A 73 2.58 -15.44 14.30
CA GLU A 73 2.30 -16.64 13.53
C GLU A 73 2.27 -16.34 12.04
N VAL A 74 1.64 -15.24 11.64
CA VAL A 74 1.62 -14.80 10.23
C VAL A 74 3.03 -14.57 9.73
N LEU A 75 3.86 -13.78 10.45
CA LEU A 75 5.24 -13.52 10.02
C LEU A 75 6.06 -14.80 9.94
N GLU A 76 6.00 -15.66 10.97
CA GLU A 76 6.71 -16.93 10.98
C GLU A 76 6.35 -17.79 9.77
N ARG A 77 5.04 -17.97 9.51
CA ARG A 77 4.55 -18.78 8.39
C ARG A 77 4.89 -18.19 7.05
N VAL A 78 4.83 -16.85 6.88
CA VAL A 78 5.26 -16.16 5.67
C VAL A 78 6.74 -16.36 5.42
N CYS A 79 7.60 -16.20 6.43
CA CYS A 79 9.04 -16.46 6.30
C CYS A 79 9.37 -17.91 5.90
N LYS A 80 8.50 -18.88 6.25
CA LYS A 80 8.66 -20.30 5.91
C LYS A 80 8.14 -20.65 4.51
N LEU A 81 7.43 -19.76 3.83
CA LEU A 81 6.97 -20.03 2.46
C LEU A 81 8.17 -20.22 1.53
N LYS A 82 8.14 -21.30 0.76
CA LYS A 82 9.21 -21.59 -0.20
C LYS A 82 9.45 -20.44 -1.17
N ILE A 83 8.38 -19.85 -1.70
CA ILE A 83 8.48 -18.73 -2.63
C ILE A 83 9.11 -17.49 -1.98
N VAL A 84 8.84 -17.23 -0.71
CA VAL A 84 9.45 -16.11 0.04
C VAL A 84 10.95 -16.36 0.27
N GLN A 85 11.34 -17.61 0.53
CA GLN A 85 12.75 -17.98 0.68
C GLN A 85 13.52 -17.90 -0.63
N GLU A 86 12.88 -18.20 -1.76
CA GLU A 86 13.47 -18.14 -3.10
C GLU A 86 13.55 -16.70 -3.62
N GLU A 87 12.46 -15.95 -3.58
CA GLU A 87 12.35 -14.60 -4.15
C GLU A 87 12.84 -13.49 -3.21
N LYS A 88 12.88 -13.75 -1.90
CA LYS A 88 13.37 -12.83 -0.85
C LYS A 88 12.76 -11.43 -0.95
N PRO A 89 11.42 -11.32 -0.95
CA PRO A 89 10.78 -10.02 -0.99
C PRO A 89 11.15 -9.19 0.25
N TYR A 90 11.08 -7.87 0.13
CA TYR A 90 11.19 -6.97 1.27
C TYR A 90 9.92 -7.07 2.11
N LEU A 91 10.06 -7.62 3.31
CA LEU A 91 8.97 -7.78 4.26
C LEU A 91 8.95 -6.58 5.21
N LYS A 92 7.88 -5.80 5.17
CA LYS A 92 7.62 -4.68 6.06
C LYS A 92 6.62 -5.13 7.13
N CYS A 93 6.81 -4.72 8.37
CA CYS A 93 5.84 -4.87 9.44
C CYS A 93 5.54 -3.51 10.06
N TYR A 94 4.59 -3.45 10.98
CA TYR A 94 4.19 -2.21 11.60
C TYR A 94 4.09 -2.32 13.12
N GLY A 95 4.38 -1.21 13.83
CA GLY A 95 4.22 -1.14 15.27
C GLY A 95 4.54 0.25 15.82
N MET A 96 3.69 0.77 16.72
CA MET A 96 3.80 2.14 17.23
C MET A 96 4.44 2.27 18.62
N THR A 97 4.80 1.17 19.24
CA THR A 97 5.24 1.20 20.64
C THR A 97 6.52 0.40 20.82
N ARG A 98 7.28 0.72 21.85
CA ARG A 98 8.45 -0.07 22.26
C ARG A 98 8.13 -1.57 22.32
N LYS A 99 6.98 -1.94 22.91
CA LYS A 99 6.57 -3.35 23.01
C LYS A 99 6.32 -3.99 21.64
N ALA A 100 5.82 -3.24 20.65
CA ALA A 100 5.67 -3.76 19.30
C ALA A 100 7.04 -4.03 18.65
N PHE A 101 8.00 -3.16 18.84
CA PHE A 101 9.37 -3.34 18.35
C PHE A 101 10.09 -4.50 19.08
N GLU A 102 9.88 -4.67 20.38
CA GLU A 102 10.38 -5.83 21.14
C GLU A 102 9.80 -7.15 20.58
N ARG A 103 8.50 -7.20 20.22
CA ARG A 103 7.89 -8.37 19.57
C ARG A 103 8.51 -8.66 18.19
N ALA A 104 8.79 -7.63 17.39
CA ALA A 104 9.48 -7.81 16.11
C ALA A 104 10.92 -8.32 16.34
N ALA A 105 11.62 -7.80 17.33
CA ALA A 105 12.95 -8.26 17.73
C ALA A 105 12.96 -9.73 18.18
N ASP A 106 11.98 -10.14 18.97
CA ASP A 106 11.80 -11.54 19.37
C ASP A 106 11.62 -12.47 18.16
N MET A 107 10.91 -12.01 17.12
CA MET A 107 10.76 -12.76 15.88
C MET A 107 12.08 -12.85 15.11
N ALA A 108 12.83 -11.75 15.01
CA ALA A 108 14.15 -11.75 14.38
C ALA A 108 15.11 -12.72 15.07
N GLN A 109 15.13 -12.74 16.41
CA GLN A 109 15.97 -13.66 17.20
C GLN A 109 15.58 -15.13 17.01
N LYS A 110 14.32 -15.42 16.67
CA LYS A 110 13.85 -16.77 16.28
C LYS A 110 14.17 -17.15 14.83
N GLY A 111 14.78 -16.24 14.06
CA GLY A 111 15.11 -16.45 12.64
C GLY A 111 13.99 -16.06 11.66
N TYR A 112 12.97 -15.35 12.12
CA TYR A 112 11.86 -14.85 11.31
C TYR A 112 11.91 -13.32 11.24
N ALA A 113 12.95 -12.81 10.60
CA ALA A 113 13.20 -11.38 10.53
C ALA A 113 12.29 -10.70 9.50
N THR A 114 11.83 -9.51 9.85
CA THR A 114 11.31 -8.52 8.89
C THR A 114 12.47 -7.63 8.39
N ASN A 115 12.33 -7.03 7.21
CA ASN A 115 13.32 -6.07 6.71
C ASN A 115 13.17 -4.70 7.38
N SER A 116 11.93 -4.30 7.68
CA SER A 116 11.66 -3.06 8.41
C SER A 116 10.43 -3.13 9.28
N VAL A 117 10.40 -2.27 10.30
CA VAL A 117 9.21 -1.99 11.10
C VAL A 117 8.86 -0.52 10.95
N ALA A 118 7.65 -0.26 10.42
CA ALA A 118 7.12 1.09 10.31
C ALA A 118 6.44 1.51 11.62
N PHE A 119 6.54 2.80 11.92
CA PHE A 119 5.70 3.47 12.92
C PHE A 119 5.14 4.75 12.33
N THR A 120 4.08 5.29 12.92
CA THR A 120 3.46 6.53 12.43
C THR A 120 3.58 7.66 13.43
N ILE A 121 4.11 8.80 12.96
CA ILE A 121 4.08 10.08 13.65
C ILE A 121 3.26 11.07 12.82
N SER A 122 2.48 11.94 13.46
CA SER A 122 1.66 12.91 12.72
C SER A 122 2.38 14.24 12.51
N ALA A 123 2.25 14.79 11.31
CA ALA A 123 2.66 16.16 11.00
C ALA A 123 1.76 17.22 11.68
N GLU A 124 0.65 16.78 12.29
CA GLU A 124 -0.33 17.64 12.97
C GLU A 124 -0.68 17.09 14.37
N ASP A 125 -0.53 17.92 15.40
CA ASP A 125 -0.56 17.49 16.79
C ASP A 125 -1.94 17.02 17.27
N LEU A 126 -3.05 17.62 16.83
CA LEU A 126 -4.38 17.20 17.24
C LEU A 126 -4.71 15.80 16.73
N HIS A 127 -4.31 15.52 15.48
CA HIS A 127 -4.41 14.17 14.92
C HIS A 127 -3.49 13.21 15.67
N GLY A 128 -2.23 13.59 15.94
CA GLY A 128 -1.29 12.78 16.70
C GLY A 128 -1.87 12.35 18.05
N ARG A 129 -2.40 13.30 18.82
CA ARG A 129 -3.06 13.02 20.12
C ARG A 129 -4.27 12.09 19.98
N ARG A 130 -5.07 12.26 18.92
CA ARG A 130 -6.26 11.42 18.69
C ARG A 130 -5.91 10.02 18.22
N ASN A 131 -4.84 9.89 17.41
CA ASN A 131 -4.42 8.63 16.83
C ASN A 131 -3.59 7.77 17.80
N SER A 132 -2.65 8.38 18.53
CA SER A 132 -1.67 7.66 19.36
C SER A 132 -1.74 7.98 20.85
N GLY A 133 -2.55 8.98 21.25
CA GLY A 133 -2.59 9.48 22.62
C GLY A 133 -1.38 10.33 23.03
N ARG A 134 -0.50 10.69 22.08
CA ARG A 134 0.75 11.43 22.30
C ARG A 134 0.79 12.68 21.45
N THR A 135 1.50 13.70 21.93
CA THR A 135 1.94 14.80 21.08
C THR A 135 3.08 14.36 20.19
N ARG A 136 3.37 15.14 19.15
CA ARG A 136 4.56 14.95 18.32
C ARG A 136 5.84 14.95 19.17
N GLU A 137 5.97 15.94 20.07
CA GLU A 137 7.13 16.07 20.96
C GLU A 137 7.31 14.86 21.91
N GLU A 138 6.22 14.41 22.56
CA GLU A 138 6.25 13.22 23.43
C GLU A 138 6.68 11.99 22.64
N TYR A 139 6.21 11.83 21.42
CA TYR A 139 6.56 10.65 20.62
C TYR A 139 8.01 10.72 20.11
N LEU A 140 8.50 11.90 19.70
CA LEU A 140 9.89 12.08 19.32
C LEU A 140 10.87 11.69 20.43
N GLN A 141 10.49 11.81 21.70
CA GLN A 141 11.31 11.35 22.83
C GLN A 141 11.37 9.83 22.97
N GLU A 142 10.36 9.09 22.49
CA GLU A 142 10.30 7.63 22.55
C GLU A 142 11.05 6.95 21.37
N ILE A 143 11.06 7.58 20.19
CA ILE A 143 11.60 7.00 18.94
C ILE A 143 13.07 6.56 19.05
N PRO A 144 13.98 7.26 19.74
CA PRO A 144 15.38 6.81 19.91
C PRO A 144 15.52 5.42 20.52
N ASP A 145 14.58 5.02 21.38
CA ASP A 145 14.58 3.65 21.93
C ASP A 145 14.10 2.61 20.90
N LEU A 146 13.17 2.99 20.00
CA LEU A 146 12.75 2.13 18.89
C LEU A 146 13.89 1.90 17.91
N ILE A 147 14.66 2.97 17.60
CA ILE A 147 15.85 2.89 16.74
C ILE A 147 16.87 1.91 17.31
N LYS A 148 17.20 2.02 18.60
CA LYS A 148 18.14 1.09 19.27
C LYS A 148 17.69 -0.37 19.18
N ILE A 149 16.37 -0.64 19.34
CA ILE A 149 15.84 -2.00 19.22
C ILE A 149 16.00 -2.51 17.79
N ALA A 150 15.68 -1.69 16.80
CA ALA A 150 15.80 -2.04 15.40
C ALA A 150 17.25 -2.34 15.00
N GLU A 151 18.18 -1.45 15.32
CA GLU A 151 19.61 -1.61 15.06
C GLU A 151 20.20 -2.88 15.72
N ALA A 152 19.82 -3.14 16.98
CA ALA A 152 20.30 -4.31 17.71
C ALA A 152 19.80 -5.65 17.14
N ASN A 153 18.72 -5.64 16.35
CA ASN A 153 18.08 -6.83 15.79
C ASN A 153 18.11 -6.88 14.25
N GLY A 154 18.79 -5.94 13.60
CA GLY A 154 19.10 -5.97 12.17
C GLY A 154 17.91 -5.73 11.24
N PHE A 155 16.93 -4.92 11.66
CA PHE A 155 15.88 -4.45 10.78
C PHE A 155 15.84 -2.91 10.73
N ASP A 156 15.41 -2.39 9.58
CA ASP A 156 15.27 -0.94 9.37
C ASP A 156 14.05 -0.40 10.13
N ILE A 157 14.05 0.91 10.34
CA ILE A 157 12.89 1.64 10.84
C ILE A 157 12.33 2.52 9.73
N ASP A 158 11.00 2.52 9.59
CA ASP A 158 10.29 3.31 8.60
C ASP A 158 9.38 4.33 9.31
N MET A 159 9.64 5.62 9.09
CA MET A 159 8.84 6.71 9.66
C MET A 159 7.72 7.07 8.70
N ALA A 160 6.50 6.56 8.95
CA ALA A 160 5.30 7.01 8.27
C ALA A 160 4.84 8.34 8.88
N ILE A 161 4.70 9.37 8.05
CA ILE A 161 4.31 10.72 8.49
C ILE A 161 2.86 10.95 8.12
N ALA A 162 1.98 10.82 9.10
CA ALA A 162 0.54 11.01 8.91
C ALA A 162 0.18 12.48 8.69
N CYS A 163 -0.91 12.72 7.98
CA CYS A 163 -1.47 14.04 7.70
C CYS A 163 -0.51 14.98 6.95
N THR A 164 0.42 14.43 6.17
CA THR A 164 1.33 15.23 5.32
C THR A 164 0.56 16.17 4.39
N TYR A 165 -0.53 15.68 3.81
CA TYR A 165 -1.30 16.44 2.81
C TYR A 165 -2.48 17.23 3.39
N GLY A 166 -2.77 17.07 4.66
CA GLY A 166 -3.86 17.72 5.36
C GLY A 166 -4.35 16.89 6.54
N SER A 167 -5.11 17.53 7.42
CA SER A 167 -5.70 16.91 8.62
C SER A 167 -7.21 17.07 8.61
N PRO A 168 -7.98 16.02 8.93
CA PRO A 168 -9.43 16.10 9.04
C PRO A 168 -9.89 16.92 10.26
N ILE A 169 -8.96 17.26 11.16
CA ILE A 169 -9.23 18.02 12.39
C ILE A 169 -8.80 19.47 12.22
N ALA A 170 -7.56 19.68 11.76
CA ALA A 170 -6.97 21.03 11.67
C ALA A 170 -7.05 21.64 10.25
N GLY A 171 -7.46 20.86 9.24
CA GLY A 171 -7.48 21.31 7.85
C GLY A 171 -6.10 21.29 7.20
N PRO A 172 -5.70 22.33 6.47
CA PRO A 172 -4.41 22.37 5.77
C PRO A 172 -3.22 22.20 6.72
N VAL A 173 -2.29 21.31 6.37
CA VAL A 173 -1.03 21.09 7.11
C VAL A 173 0.12 21.62 6.24
N PRO A 174 0.99 22.53 6.76
CA PRO A 174 2.16 22.99 6.04
C PRO A 174 3.14 21.83 5.77
N ILE A 175 3.74 21.77 4.58
CA ILE A 175 4.72 20.74 4.24
C ILE A 175 5.98 20.83 5.12
N GLU A 176 6.25 21.99 5.65
CA GLU A 176 7.35 22.27 6.58
C GLU A 176 7.30 21.35 7.80
N ASN A 177 6.10 21.02 8.29
CA ASN A 177 5.94 20.06 9.39
C ASN A 177 6.46 18.66 9.02
N THR A 178 6.26 18.26 7.77
CA THR A 178 6.82 17.00 7.25
C THR A 178 8.34 17.10 7.11
N PHE A 179 8.84 18.22 6.62
CA PHE A 179 10.28 18.44 6.51
C PHE A 179 10.97 18.41 7.87
N GLU A 180 10.42 19.06 8.90
CA GLU A 180 10.95 19.03 10.26
C GLU A 180 11.06 17.60 10.79
N LEU A 181 10.05 16.77 10.57
CA LEU A 181 10.04 15.37 10.99
C LEU A 181 11.07 14.53 10.22
N MET A 182 11.18 14.75 8.90
CA MET A 182 12.16 14.05 8.08
C MET A 182 13.59 14.45 8.44
N ASP A 183 13.86 15.76 8.63
CA ASP A 183 15.16 16.26 9.04
C ASP A 183 15.54 15.68 10.42
N TRP A 184 14.62 15.71 11.38
CA TRP A 184 14.83 15.09 12.69
C TRP A 184 15.13 13.58 12.56
N GLY A 185 14.39 12.86 11.73
CA GLY A 185 14.63 11.44 11.48
C GLY A 185 15.99 11.16 10.87
N LEU A 186 16.43 11.97 9.90
CA LEU A 186 17.75 11.87 9.28
C LEU A 186 18.88 12.05 10.31
N ASP A 187 18.74 13.05 11.20
CA ASP A 187 19.70 13.32 12.26
C ASP A 187 19.81 12.18 13.29
N HIS A 188 18.72 11.38 13.40
CA HIS A 188 18.66 10.20 14.29
C HIS A 188 18.91 8.86 13.58
N GLY A 189 19.34 8.88 12.32
CA GLY A 189 19.70 7.67 11.60
C GLY A 189 18.56 6.98 10.85
N ILE A 190 17.34 7.51 10.85
CA ILE A 190 16.24 6.98 10.05
C ILE A 190 16.52 7.24 8.57
N ARG A 191 16.23 6.23 7.72
CA ARG A 191 16.52 6.29 6.29
C ARG A 191 15.28 5.98 5.41
N ASN A 192 14.16 5.59 6.02
CA ASN A 192 12.91 5.31 5.31
C ASN A 192 11.81 6.24 5.81
N PHE A 193 11.19 6.99 4.90
CA PHE A 193 10.15 7.97 5.20
C PHE A 193 8.95 7.79 4.27
N THR A 194 7.76 7.61 4.83
CA THR A 194 6.51 7.46 4.08
C THR A 194 5.58 8.65 4.38
N PRO A 195 5.58 9.70 3.55
CA PRO A 195 4.59 10.78 3.65
C PRO A 195 3.20 10.26 3.30
N CYS A 196 2.24 10.34 4.24
CA CYS A 196 0.92 9.72 4.08
C CYS A 196 -0.20 10.75 3.91
N ASP A 197 -1.10 10.50 2.97
CA ASP A 197 -2.42 11.13 2.87
C ASP A 197 -3.43 10.35 3.72
N THR A 198 -3.26 10.42 5.03
CA THR A 198 -3.90 9.55 6.03
C THR A 198 -5.42 9.52 5.95
N THR A 199 -6.05 10.61 5.52
CA THR A 199 -7.51 10.76 5.49
C THR A 199 -8.06 11.18 4.13
N GLY A 200 -7.23 11.05 3.09
CA GLY A 200 -7.61 11.39 1.72
C GLY A 200 -7.86 12.90 1.53
N GLU A 201 -7.08 13.74 2.20
CA GLU A 201 -7.19 15.20 2.10
C GLU A 201 -6.47 15.77 0.87
N SER A 202 -5.65 14.95 0.21
CA SER A 202 -4.92 15.36 -0.99
C SER A 202 -5.82 15.48 -2.21
N ASN A 203 -5.29 16.19 -3.19
CA ASN A 203 -5.79 16.24 -4.57
C ASN A 203 -4.60 16.18 -5.52
N PRO A 204 -4.79 15.95 -6.83
CA PRO A 204 -3.68 15.76 -7.77
C PRO A 204 -2.68 16.92 -7.82
N LYS A 205 -3.17 18.17 -7.69
CA LYS A 205 -2.28 19.34 -7.65
C LYS A 205 -1.38 19.30 -6.43
N ARG A 206 -1.96 19.09 -5.24
CA ARG A 206 -1.21 19.03 -3.98
C ARG A 206 -0.26 17.84 -3.95
N SER A 207 -0.70 16.69 -4.45
CA SER A 207 0.12 15.48 -4.58
C SER A 207 1.38 15.74 -5.41
N PHE A 208 1.21 16.40 -6.57
CA PHE A 208 2.32 16.80 -7.44
C PHE A 208 3.26 17.79 -6.74
N GLU A 209 2.72 18.85 -6.15
CA GLU A 209 3.50 19.90 -5.50
C GLU A 209 4.31 19.36 -4.31
N TYR A 210 3.69 18.51 -3.48
CA TYR A 210 4.36 17.96 -2.31
C TYR A 210 5.44 16.95 -2.68
N MET A 211 5.18 16.06 -3.62
CA MET A 211 6.21 15.12 -4.09
C MET A 211 7.36 15.86 -4.76
N SER A 212 7.07 16.90 -5.59
CA SER A 212 8.11 17.73 -6.19
C SER A 212 8.97 18.41 -5.12
N ALA A 213 8.35 18.99 -4.09
CA ALA A 213 9.08 19.65 -3.01
C ALA A 213 9.94 18.67 -2.19
N LEU A 214 9.46 17.44 -1.97
CA LEU A 214 10.26 16.37 -1.35
C LEU A 214 11.46 15.99 -2.22
N VAL A 215 11.25 15.83 -3.52
CA VAL A 215 12.33 15.52 -4.48
C VAL A 215 13.35 16.66 -4.54
N ASP A 216 12.90 17.91 -4.60
CA ASP A 216 13.79 19.08 -4.64
C ASP A 216 14.65 19.18 -3.37
N ARG A 217 14.08 18.86 -2.20
CA ARG A 217 14.79 18.96 -0.92
C ARG A 217 15.71 17.76 -0.65
N TYR A 218 15.23 16.55 -0.91
CA TYR A 218 15.88 15.30 -0.49
C TYR A 218 16.47 14.48 -1.64
N GLY A 219 16.26 14.85 -2.91
CA GLY A 219 16.74 14.09 -4.07
C GLY A 219 18.26 13.87 -4.10
N LYS A 220 19.02 14.74 -3.46
CA LYS A 220 20.48 14.54 -3.28
C LYS A 220 20.85 13.33 -2.41
N TYR A 221 19.89 12.78 -1.69
CA TYR A 221 20.06 11.59 -0.82
C TYR A 221 19.40 10.33 -1.40
N ASP A 222 19.00 10.32 -2.68
CA ASP A 222 18.26 9.20 -3.30
C ASP A 222 18.92 7.82 -3.11
N ASP A 223 20.25 7.78 -3.05
CA ASP A 223 21.00 6.54 -2.84
C ASP A 223 21.06 6.11 -1.35
N GLU A 224 20.69 6.99 -0.44
CA GLU A 224 20.84 6.79 1.01
C GLU A 224 19.50 6.59 1.73
N ILE A 225 18.41 7.20 1.19
CA ILE A 225 17.10 7.21 1.84
C ILE A 225 15.96 6.85 0.90
N LYS A 226 14.93 6.23 1.45
CA LYS A 226 13.66 5.98 0.76
C LYS A 226 12.64 7.02 1.21
N PHE A 227 12.19 7.89 0.32
CA PHE A 227 11.20 8.94 0.59
C PHE A 227 10.25 9.19 -0.58
N ARG A 228 10.57 8.71 -1.76
CA ARG A 228 9.75 8.86 -2.97
C ARG A 228 8.59 7.87 -2.95
N ILE A 229 7.83 7.89 -1.84
CA ILE A 229 6.76 6.93 -1.56
C ILE A 229 5.41 7.62 -1.74
N SER A 230 4.53 7.01 -2.52
CA SER A 230 3.15 7.42 -2.72
C SER A 230 2.24 6.57 -1.84
N HIS A 231 1.64 7.18 -0.81
CA HIS A 231 0.67 6.55 0.08
C HIS A 231 -0.58 7.42 0.20
N PHE A 232 -1.62 7.05 -0.54
CA PHE A 232 -2.88 7.79 -0.60
C PHE A 232 -4.06 6.93 -0.16
N HIS A 233 -4.89 7.51 0.72
CA HIS A 233 -6.16 6.90 1.09
C HIS A 233 -7.25 7.29 0.09
N GLU A 234 -8.06 6.28 -0.30
CA GLU A 234 -9.20 6.46 -1.18
C GLU A 234 -10.45 6.77 -0.37
N CYS A 235 -10.69 8.05 -0.20
CA CYS A 235 -11.84 8.53 0.56
C CYS A 235 -12.82 9.35 -0.30
N ARG A 236 -12.35 9.85 -1.44
CA ARG A 236 -13.09 10.83 -2.27
C ARG A 236 -12.91 10.60 -3.77
N GLY A 237 -12.55 9.40 -4.21
CA GLY A 237 -12.35 9.08 -5.62
C GLY A 237 -11.10 9.73 -6.23
N GLN A 238 -10.08 10.07 -5.43
CA GLN A 238 -8.92 10.81 -5.92
C GLN A 238 -7.59 10.07 -5.78
N SER A 239 -7.54 8.94 -5.10
CA SER A 239 -6.27 8.26 -4.81
C SER A 239 -5.48 7.88 -6.06
N LEU A 240 -6.15 7.39 -7.11
CA LEU A 240 -5.50 7.07 -8.39
C LEU A 240 -4.91 8.32 -9.07
N ALA A 241 -5.68 9.42 -9.11
CA ALA A 241 -5.23 10.68 -9.69
C ALA A 241 -4.07 11.30 -8.87
N ASN A 242 -4.12 11.15 -7.54
CA ASN A 242 -3.04 11.58 -6.64
C ASN A 242 -1.79 10.73 -6.87
N THR A 243 -1.94 9.42 -7.00
CA THR A 243 -0.84 8.49 -7.30
C THR A 243 -0.20 8.80 -8.65
N PHE A 244 -1.01 9.00 -9.69
CA PHE A 244 -0.52 9.45 -11.00
C PHE A 244 0.30 10.74 -10.87
N ALA A 245 -0.25 11.76 -10.19
CA ALA A 245 0.42 13.03 -10.00
C ALA A 245 1.75 12.89 -9.23
N ALA A 246 1.79 12.04 -8.20
CA ALA A 246 3.01 11.73 -7.47
C ALA A 246 4.05 11.01 -8.34
N ILE A 247 3.65 10.05 -9.18
CA ILE A 247 4.55 9.37 -10.13
C ILE A 247 5.20 10.38 -11.08
N ILE A 248 4.41 11.27 -11.66
CA ILE A 248 4.92 12.31 -12.57
C ILE A 248 5.87 13.27 -11.84
N ALA A 249 5.63 13.54 -10.56
CA ALA A 249 6.49 14.38 -9.72
C ALA A 249 7.73 13.65 -9.18
N GLY A 250 7.83 12.33 -9.40
CA GLY A 250 9.04 11.57 -9.05
C GLY A 250 8.87 10.50 -7.98
N ALA A 251 7.66 10.12 -7.59
CA ALA A 251 7.44 8.93 -6.75
C ALA A 251 8.02 7.66 -7.42
N ARG A 252 8.53 6.75 -6.62
CA ARG A 252 9.16 5.49 -7.06
C ARG A 252 8.62 4.26 -6.36
N ILE A 253 8.17 4.39 -5.12
CA ILE A 253 7.51 3.33 -4.37
C ILE A 253 6.04 3.68 -4.26
N ILE A 254 5.18 2.80 -4.75
CA ILE A 254 3.74 3.02 -4.78
C ILE A 254 3.09 2.05 -3.80
N GLU A 255 2.60 2.58 -2.70
CA GLU A 255 1.87 1.83 -1.68
C GLU A 255 0.39 1.79 -2.05
N THR A 256 -0.14 0.57 -2.18
CA THR A 256 -1.53 0.31 -2.56
C THR A 256 -2.09 -0.87 -1.77
N SER A 257 -3.39 -1.04 -1.77
CA SER A 257 -4.01 -2.20 -1.14
C SER A 257 -4.99 -2.90 -2.06
N LEU A 258 -4.83 -4.22 -2.16
CA LEU A 258 -5.74 -5.09 -2.91
C LEU A 258 -7.17 -4.85 -2.45
N GLY A 259 -8.08 -4.71 -3.42
CA GLY A 259 -9.49 -4.49 -3.16
C GLY A 259 -9.82 -3.17 -2.48
N MET A 260 -8.94 -2.16 -2.54
CA MET A 260 -9.11 -0.90 -1.81
C MET A 260 -9.27 -1.14 -0.29
N GLY A 261 -8.56 -2.14 0.25
CA GLY A 261 -8.58 -2.41 1.67
C GLY A 261 -7.96 -1.29 2.49
N GLY A 262 -8.29 -1.23 3.78
CA GLY A 262 -7.71 -0.27 4.72
C GLY A 262 -8.65 0.86 5.09
N GLY A 263 -8.08 1.97 5.38
CA GLY A 263 -8.78 3.15 5.88
C GLY A 263 -8.13 3.64 7.16
N GLN A 264 -8.46 4.87 7.55
CA GLN A 264 -7.91 5.40 8.79
C GLN A 264 -8.40 4.60 9.99
N PRO A 265 -7.49 4.22 10.92
CA PRO A 265 -7.89 3.67 12.21
C PRO A 265 -8.84 4.63 12.92
N ALA A 266 -9.84 4.07 13.55
CA ALA A 266 -10.69 4.84 14.42
C ALA A 266 -9.85 5.51 15.51
N PHE A 267 -10.18 6.77 15.81
CA PHE A 267 -9.51 7.52 16.87
C PHE A 267 -9.69 6.87 18.23
N MET A 268 -8.73 7.14 19.10
CA MET A 268 -8.88 6.81 20.50
C MET A 268 -9.98 7.67 21.16
N VAL A 269 -10.93 7.01 21.79
CA VAL A 269 -11.92 7.65 22.67
C VAL A 269 -11.75 7.03 24.05
N ASP A 270 -11.53 7.87 25.05
CA ASP A 270 -11.32 7.44 26.44
C ASP A 270 -10.18 6.42 26.60
N GLY A 271 -9.10 6.58 25.82
CA GLY A 271 -7.96 5.67 25.83
C GLY A 271 -8.21 4.31 25.17
N VAL A 272 -9.36 4.12 24.50
CA VAL A 272 -9.71 2.90 23.77
C VAL A 272 -9.60 3.16 22.28
N PRO A 273 -8.62 2.55 21.57
CA PRO A 273 -8.54 2.62 20.12
C PRO A 273 -9.79 2.01 19.47
N GLY A 274 -10.16 2.56 18.36
CA GLY A 274 -11.21 1.96 17.53
C GLY A 274 -12.66 2.38 17.85
N LYS A 275 -12.88 3.24 18.83
CA LYS A 275 -14.25 3.72 19.15
C LYS A 275 -14.66 5.01 18.45
N GLY A 276 -13.76 5.65 17.76
CA GLY A 276 -14.04 6.98 17.25
C GLY A 276 -13.45 7.27 15.88
N SER A 277 -13.87 6.57 14.82
CA SER A 277 -13.62 7.07 13.47
C SER A 277 -14.25 8.44 13.25
N GLY A 278 -14.99 8.90 14.25
CA GLY A 278 -15.60 10.22 14.28
C GLY A 278 -16.53 10.47 13.10
N PRO A 279 -17.03 11.70 12.97
CA PRO A 279 -17.86 12.10 11.83
C PRO A 279 -17.06 12.27 10.51
N MET A 280 -15.80 11.84 10.42
CA MET A 280 -14.94 12.08 9.27
C MET A 280 -15.35 11.28 8.04
N TYR A 281 -15.91 10.10 8.24
CA TYR A 281 -16.42 9.26 7.16
C TYR A 281 -17.86 8.86 7.45
N THR A 282 -18.74 9.02 6.46
CA THR A 282 -20.11 8.51 6.53
C THR A 282 -20.12 6.98 6.64
N ASN A 283 -19.17 6.33 5.97
CA ASN A 283 -18.97 4.88 6.04
C ASN A 283 -17.47 4.56 6.02
N SER A 284 -16.90 4.30 7.19
CA SER A 284 -15.47 3.99 7.34
C SER A 284 -15.08 2.62 6.77
N TYR A 285 -16.03 1.74 6.49
CA TYR A 285 -15.75 0.41 5.91
C TYR A 285 -15.67 0.42 4.38
N GLU A 286 -16.05 1.53 3.74
CA GLU A 286 -16.02 1.69 2.28
C GLU A 286 -14.94 2.64 1.79
N VAL A 287 -14.09 3.12 2.68
CA VAL A 287 -12.89 3.89 2.36
C VAL A 287 -11.66 3.05 2.64
N GLY A 288 -10.58 3.27 1.91
CA GLY A 288 -9.37 2.45 2.05
C GLY A 288 -8.14 3.12 1.49
N ASN A 289 -7.16 2.32 1.12
CA ASN A 289 -5.99 2.77 0.39
C ASN A 289 -6.26 2.85 -1.13
N CYS A 290 -5.35 3.45 -1.87
CA CYS A 290 -5.37 3.39 -3.32
C CYS A 290 -5.52 1.93 -3.78
N PRO A 291 -6.52 1.59 -4.63
CA PRO A 291 -6.75 0.22 -5.04
C PRO A 291 -5.61 -0.30 -5.92
N THR A 292 -5.05 -1.41 -5.51
CA THR A 292 -3.91 -2.05 -6.19
C THR A 292 -4.22 -2.38 -7.65
N GLU A 293 -5.37 -2.96 -7.90
CA GLU A 293 -5.77 -3.43 -9.22
C GLU A 293 -5.88 -2.28 -10.21
N ASP A 294 -6.55 -1.20 -9.79
CA ASP A 294 -6.74 -0.02 -10.63
C ASP A 294 -5.40 0.72 -10.84
N ALA A 295 -4.56 0.80 -9.82
CA ALA A 295 -3.24 1.43 -9.90
C ALA A 295 -2.30 0.66 -10.85
N LEU A 296 -2.27 -0.67 -10.76
CA LEU A 296 -1.44 -1.51 -11.65
C LEU A 296 -1.85 -1.37 -13.11
N VAL A 297 -3.15 -1.38 -13.39
CA VAL A 297 -3.65 -1.21 -14.77
C VAL A 297 -3.31 0.20 -15.28
N MET A 298 -3.49 1.24 -14.46
CA MET A 298 -3.11 2.62 -14.83
C MET A 298 -1.60 2.71 -15.15
N ILE A 299 -0.75 2.15 -14.31
CA ILE A 299 0.71 2.18 -14.47
C ILE A 299 1.13 1.41 -15.74
N ASP A 300 0.54 0.24 -16.01
CA ASP A 300 0.78 -0.54 -17.23
C ASP A 300 0.36 0.24 -18.48
N GLU A 301 -0.80 0.93 -18.45
CA GLU A 301 -1.24 1.76 -19.56
C GLU A 301 -0.35 2.99 -19.78
N MET A 302 0.31 3.50 -18.75
CA MET A 302 1.36 4.52 -18.87
C MET A 302 2.64 3.99 -19.54
N GLY A 303 2.73 2.68 -19.80
CA GLY A 303 3.90 2.03 -20.39
C GLY A 303 5.01 1.76 -19.40
N ILE A 304 4.70 1.70 -18.13
CA ILE A 304 5.63 1.41 -17.03
C ILE A 304 5.52 -0.07 -16.67
N GLU A 305 6.63 -0.80 -16.78
CA GLU A 305 6.68 -2.22 -16.43
C GLU A 305 7.00 -2.37 -14.94
N THR A 306 6.08 -2.95 -14.16
CA THR A 306 6.28 -3.23 -12.73
C THR A 306 6.86 -4.62 -12.47
N GLY A 307 6.82 -5.51 -13.46
CA GLY A 307 7.18 -6.93 -13.31
C GLY A 307 6.12 -7.76 -12.58
N ILE A 308 4.93 -7.19 -12.32
CA ILE A 308 3.84 -7.87 -11.63
C ILE A 308 2.86 -8.48 -12.63
N ASP A 309 2.43 -9.71 -12.37
CA ASP A 309 1.35 -10.37 -13.09
C ASP A 309 -0.01 -9.75 -12.71
N ILE A 310 -0.45 -8.80 -13.54
CA ILE A 310 -1.67 -8.04 -13.33
C ILE A 310 -2.89 -8.95 -13.34
N ASP A 311 -2.93 -9.96 -14.23
CA ASP A 311 -4.10 -10.83 -14.35
C ASP A 311 -4.26 -11.72 -13.09
N LEU A 312 -3.14 -12.17 -12.51
CA LEU A 312 -3.17 -12.83 -11.21
C LEU A 312 -3.67 -11.87 -10.12
N VAL A 313 -3.20 -10.61 -10.09
CA VAL A 313 -3.64 -9.63 -9.09
C VAL A 313 -5.13 -9.32 -9.22
N LEU A 314 -5.67 -9.15 -10.43
CA LEU A 314 -7.11 -8.97 -10.65
C LEU A 314 -7.92 -10.18 -10.15
N SER A 315 -7.36 -11.38 -10.32
CA SER A 315 -7.97 -12.60 -9.77
C SER A 315 -7.95 -12.60 -8.23
N LEU A 316 -6.84 -12.17 -7.62
CA LEU A 316 -6.74 -12.04 -6.16
C LEU A 316 -7.73 -11.01 -5.59
N GLY A 317 -7.97 -9.90 -6.29
CA GLY A 317 -8.98 -8.92 -5.92
C GLY A 317 -10.37 -9.53 -5.80
N ARG A 318 -10.75 -10.41 -6.74
CA ARG A 318 -12.03 -11.14 -6.66
C ARG A 318 -12.06 -12.15 -5.51
N VAL A 319 -10.94 -12.83 -5.22
CA VAL A 319 -10.84 -13.69 -4.03
C VAL A 319 -11.05 -12.86 -2.77
N PHE A 320 -10.52 -11.65 -2.77
CA PHE A 320 -10.65 -10.77 -1.62
C PHE A 320 -12.11 -10.32 -1.41
N GLU A 321 -12.86 -10.03 -2.50
CA GLU A 321 -14.32 -9.81 -2.41
C GLU A 321 -15.02 -11.00 -1.74
N TRP A 322 -14.66 -12.22 -2.12
CA TRP A 322 -15.17 -13.43 -1.49
C TRP A 322 -14.77 -13.56 -0.02
N THR A 323 -13.50 -13.29 0.29
CA THR A 323 -12.98 -13.33 1.66
C THR A 323 -13.73 -12.34 2.55
N MET A 324 -14.03 -11.18 2.02
CA MET A 324 -14.72 -10.11 2.74
C MET A 324 -16.25 -10.21 2.69
N GLU A 325 -16.78 -11.12 1.87
CA GLU A 325 -18.23 -11.29 1.62
C GLU A 325 -18.91 -9.98 1.17
N LYS A 326 -18.18 -9.16 0.42
CA LYS A 326 -18.72 -7.91 -0.13
C LYS A 326 -18.11 -7.56 -1.49
N THR A 327 -18.86 -6.83 -2.30
CA THR A 327 -18.32 -6.22 -3.53
C THR A 327 -17.42 -5.05 -3.16
N LEU A 328 -16.21 -5.05 -3.68
CA LEU A 328 -15.23 -3.99 -3.44
C LEU A 328 -15.38 -2.88 -4.49
N PRO A 329 -15.08 -1.62 -4.13
CA PRO A 329 -15.22 -0.48 -5.04
C PRO A 329 -14.03 -0.34 -6.00
N VAL A 330 -13.59 -1.44 -6.58
CA VAL A 330 -12.49 -1.50 -7.54
C VAL A 330 -13.05 -1.63 -8.96
N TRP A 331 -12.58 -0.78 -9.86
CA TRP A 331 -13.14 -0.70 -11.22
C TRP A 331 -12.59 -1.78 -12.13
N THR A 332 -11.30 -2.05 -12.11
CA THR A 332 -10.68 -3.01 -13.03
C THR A 332 -11.03 -4.47 -12.73
N THR A 333 -11.38 -4.81 -11.49
CA THR A 333 -11.97 -6.14 -11.18
C THR A 333 -13.32 -6.35 -11.82
N LYS A 334 -14.06 -5.26 -12.16
CA LYS A 334 -15.38 -5.30 -12.80
C LYS A 334 -15.28 -5.18 -14.31
N ALA A 335 -14.46 -4.23 -14.78
CA ALA A 335 -14.33 -3.90 -16.20
C ALA A 335 -13.25 -4.70 -16.94
N GLY A 336 -12.31 -5.30 -16.21
CA GLY A 336 -11.10 -5.90 -16.78
C GLY A 336 -10.09 -4.87 -17.26
N ARG A 337 -9.03 -5.35 -17.88
CA ARG A 337 -8.02 -4.50 -18.54
C ARG A 337 -8.55 -4.00 -19.89
N PRO A 338 -8.10 -2.81 -20.36
CA PRO A 338 -8.40 -2.37 -21.71
C PRO A 338 -7.99 -3.40 -22.76
N ILE A 339 -8.86 -3.67 -23.70
CA ILE A 339 -8.57 -4.59 -24.79
C ILE A 339 -7.69 -3.85 -25.80
N ARG A 340 -6.46 -4.31 -25.98
CA ARG A 340 -5.54 -3.77 -26.99
C ARG A 340 -5.69 -4.55 -28.31
N TYR A 341 -6.81 -4.38 -29.00
CA TYR A 341 -6.95 -4.88 -30.35
C TYR A 341 -6.40 -3.88 -31.38
N PRO A 342 -5.89 -4.33 -32.54
CA PRO A 342 -5.59 -3.44 -33.65
C PRO A 342 -6.82 -2.58 -33.99
N VAL A 343 -6.59 -1.30 -34.24
CA VAL A 343 -7.68 -0.32 -34.55
C VAL A 343 -8.59 -0.79 -35.69
N GLU A 344 -8.03 -1.51 -36.65
CA GLU A 344 -8.74 -2.13 -37.76
C GLU A 344 -9.81 -3.15 -37.31
N TRP A 345 -9.62 -3.76 -36.16
CA TRP A 345 -10.56 -4.70 -35.56
C TRP A 345 -11.76 -4.01 -34.93
N CYS A 346 -11.55 -2.85 -34.35
CA CYS A 346 -12.59 -2.07 -33.67
C CYS A 346 -13.59 -1.42 -34.66
N ILE A 347 -13.20 -1.30 -35.94
CA ILE A 347 -14.01 -0.58 -36.97
C ILE A 347 -14.92 -1.53 -37.74
N GLN A 348 -14.77 -2.83 -37.60
CA GLN A 348 -15.62 -3.80 -38.34
C GLN A 348 -16.78 -4.26 -37.46
N PRO A 349 -18.03 -3.84 -37.75
CA PRO A 349 -19.19 -4.14 -36.90
C PRO A 349 -19.53 -5.63 -36.80
N ASN A 350 -18.96 -6.46 -37.63
CA ASN A 350 -19.26 -7.90 -37.71
C ASN A 350 -18.23 -8.80 -37.01
N ASN A 351 -17.20 -8.23 -36.37
CA ASN A 351 -16.15 -9.02 -35.71
C ASN A 351 -16.39 -9.22 -34.21
N LEU A 352 -17.56 -8.85 -33.70
CA LEU A 352 -17.95 -9.09 -32.30
C LEU A 352 -17.95 -10.58 -31.92
N GLU A 353 -18.13 -11.47 -32.91
CA GLU A 353 -18.10 -12.93 -32.75
C GLU A 353 -16.69 -13.46 -32.38
N HIS A 354 -15.65 -12.67 -32.65
CA HIS A 354 -14.26 -13.02 -32.38
C HIS A 354 -13.63 -12.29 -31.20
N ILE A 355 -14.38 -11.42 -30.53
CA ILE A 355 -13.94 -10.90 -29.23
C ILE A 355 -13.98 -12.09 -28.28
N PRO A 356 -12.82 -12.58 -27.79
CA PRO A 356 -12.86 -13.64 -26.82
C PRO A 356 -13.73 -13.14 -25.67
N PRO A 357 -14.74 -13.92 -25.25
CA PRO A 357 -15.52 -13.53 -24.10
C PRO A 357 -14.53 -13.26 -23.00
N TYR A 358 -14.65 -12.11 -22.34
CA TYR A 358 -13.99 -11.91 -21.09
C TYR A 358 -14.44 -13.05 -20.17
N GLY A 359 -13.68 -14.12 -20.20
CA GLY A 359 -13.81 -15.10 -19.17
C GLY A 359 -13.56 -14.38 -17.84
N PRO A 360 -14.31 -14.69 -16.80
CA PRO A 360 -13.90 -14.27 -15.48
C PRO A 360 -12.42 -14.61 -15.35
N PRO A 361 -11.60 -13.73 -14.74
CA PRO A 361 -10.21 -14.04 -14.46
C PRO A 361 -10.16 -15.44 -13.86
N GLN A 362 -9.25 -16.27 -14.32
CA GLN A 362 -9.18 -17.66 -13.87
C GLN A 362 -9.06 -17.67 -12.35
N MET A 363 -10.20 -17.83 -11.72
CA MET A 363 -10.24 -18.02 -10.29
C MET A 363 -9.69 -19.41 -10.06
N PHE A 364 -8.54 -19.52 -9.42
CA PHE A 364 -7.83 -20.79 -9.22
C PHE A 364 -8.62 -21.84 -8.41
N TRP A 365 -9.76 -21.47 -7.81
CA TRP A 365 -10.73 -22.39 -7.20
C TRP A 365 -11.90 -22.76 -8.13
N ALA A 366 -12.02 -22.10 -9.30
CA ALA A 366 -13.06 -22.43 -10.26
C ALA A 366 -12.54 -23.53 -11.17
N SER A 367 -13.19 -24.66 -11.20
CA SER A 367 -12.87 -25.63 -12.24
C SER A 367 -13.12 -24.95 -13.61
N PRO A 368 -12.19 -25.08 -14.57
CA PRO A 368 -12.33 -24.51 -15.91
C PRO A 368 -13.68 -24.82 -16.56
N GLU A 369 -14.26 -25.97 -16.25
CA GLU A 369 -15.55 -26.45 -16.76
C GLU A 369 -16.75 -25.60 -16.33
N LYS A 370 -16.67 -24.88 -15.20
CA LYS A 370 -17.75 -24.01 -14.71
C LYS A 370 -17.83 -22.65 -15.42
N TYR A 371 -16.79 -22.31 -16.16
CA TYR A 371 -16.65 -21.01 -16.83
C TYR A 371 -16.39 -21.15 -18.34
N SER A 372 -16.50 -22.35 -18.90
CA SER A 372 -16.61 -22.46 -20.34
C SER A 372 -17.84 -21.66 -20.78
N PRO A 373 -17.70 -20.73 -21.73
CA PRO A 373 -18.87 -20.08 -22.31
C PRO A 373 -19.81 -21.19 -22.73
N ALA A 374 -21.08 -21.06 -22.37
CA ALA A 374 -22.09 -21.96 -22.87
C ALA A 374 -21.90 -22.06 -24.38
N SER A 375 -21.67 -23.26 -24.89
CA SER A 375 -21.65 -23.49 -26.32
C SER A 375 -22.96 -22.91 -26.85
N THR A 376 -22.86 -21.85 -27.62
CA THR A 376 -23.99 -21.38 -28.40
C THR A 376 -24.28 -22.46 -29.42
N GLU A 377 -25.18 -23.41 -29.08
CA GLU A 377 -25.89 -24.18 -30.05
C GLU A 377 -26.95 -23.29 -30.72
#